data_82221ad794ac835c882011224f5aa2bd
#
_entry.id   82221ad794ac835c882011224f5aa2bd
#
_cell.length_a   1.000
_cell.length_b   1.000
_cell.length_c   1.000
_cell.angle_alpha   90.00
_cell.angle_beta   90.00
_cell.angle_gamma   90.00
#
_symmetry.space_group_name_H-M   'P 1'
#
loop_
_entity.id
_entity.type
_entity.pdbx_description
1 polymer ?
#
loop_
_entity_poly.entity_id
_entity_poly.type
_entity_poly.pdbx_seq_one_letter_code
_entity_poly.pdbx_strand_id
1 'polypeptide(L)'
;MIETFSAMARMALVPRTLEARGLDATPLIQARLRKVDTPDALQFVDCLDVILRDEIGHVDIGNRWYRWLCEREGLDPVAHYRQLIRQYQAPRLRPPFNTQARQAAGFSAEEMSYLASDGVSD
;
A
#
# COMPACT_ATOMS: atom_id res chain seq x y z
N MET A 1 2.24 -22.48 -13.48
CA MET A 1 3.17 -22.29 -12.35
C MET A 1 3.93 -20.99 -12.43
N ILE A 2 4.76 -20.82 -13.45
CA ILE A 2 5.53 -19.57 -13.64
C ILE A 2 4.59 -18.36 -13.75
N GLU A 3 3.51 -18.49 -14.50
CA GLU A 3 2.54 -17.40 -14.66
C GLU A 3 1.85 -17.04 -13.35
N THR A 4 1.52 -18.03 -12.52
CA THR A 4 0.90 -17.79 -11.21
C THR A 4 1.85 -17.01 -10.31
N PHE A 5 3.11 -17.44 -10.22
CA PHE A 5 4.09 -16.74 -9.39
C PHE A 5 4.37 -15.33 -9.91
N SER A 6 4.37 -15.14 -11.23
CA SER A 6 4.50 -13.79 -11.81
C SER A 6 3.32 -12.92 -11.42
N ALA A 7 2.09 -13.45 -11.46
CA ALA A 7 0.89 -12.71 -11.05
C ALA A 7 0.93 -12.35 -9.56
N MET A 8 1.38 -13.28 -8.72
CA MET A 8 1.54 -13.04 -7.29
C MET A 8 2.54 -11.91 -7.02
N ALA A 9 3.69 -11.94 -7.71
CA ALA A 9 4.70 -10.90 -7.57
C ALA A 9 4.15 -9.54 -8.00
N ARG A 10 3.43 -9.48 -9.09
CA ARG A 10 2.83 -8.23 -9.57
C ARG A 10 1.80 -7.68 -8.58
N MET A 11 0.95 -8.53 -8.03
CA MET A 11 -0.06 -8.09 -7.06
C MET A 11 0.59 -7.61 -5.77
N ALA A 12 1.67 -8.26 -5.34
CA ALA A 12 2.39 -7.84 -4.15
C ALA A 12 3.14 -6.53 -4.36
N LEU A 13 3.79 -6.36 -5.51
CA LEU A 13 4.70 -5.24 -5.73
C LEU A 13 4.00 -3.99 -6.26
N VAL A 14 2.99 -4.12 -7.11
CA VAL A 14 2.34 -2.96 -7.71
C VAL A 14 1.25 -2.41 -6.78
N PRO A 15 0.08 -3.05 -6.58
CA PRO A 15 -0.94 -2.43 -5.74
C PRO A 15 -0.55 -2.38 -4.26
N ARG A 16 0.01 -3.44 -3.72
CA ARG A 16 0.30 -3.52 -2.28
C ARG A 16 1.51 -2.71 -1.86
N THR A 17 2.44 -2.46 -2.76
CA THR A 17 3.67 -1.74 -2.42
C THR A 17 3.70 -0.36 -3.07
N LEU A 18 3.76 -0.30 -4.38
CA LEU A 18 3.95 0.98 -5.08
C LEU A 18 2.72 1.86 -5.00
N GLU A 19 1.54 1.33 -5.26
CA GLU A 19 0.31 2.13 -5.18
C GLU A 19 -0.07 2.46 -3.74
N ALA A 20 0.14 1.53 -2.82
CA ALA A 20 -0.17 1.76 -1.41
C ALA A 20 0.66 2.88 -0.79
N ARG A 21 1.82 3.21 -1.35
CA ARG A 21 2.60 4.38 -0.91
C ARG A 21 1.82 5.68 -1.06
N GLY A 22 0.95 5.76 -2.06
CA GLY A 22 0.08 6.91 -2.23
C GLY A 22 -0.89 7.11 -1.09
N LEU A 23 -1.30 6.02 -0.43
CA LEU A 23 -2.17 6.11 0.74
C LEU A 23 -1.50 6.87 1.89
N ASP A 24 -0.20 6.70 2.03
CA ASP A 24 0.57 7.36 3.09
C ASP A 24 0.98 8.78 2.70
N ALA A 25 1.32 9.00 1.43
CA ALA A 25 1.82 10.27 0.95
C ALA A 25 0.73 11.34 0.84
N THR A 26 -0.49 10.96 0.46
CA THR A 26 -1.56 11.91 0.20
C THR A 26 -1.87 12.82 1.39
N PRO A 27 -2.05 12.32 2.63
CA PRO A 27 -2.29 13.22 3.76
C PRO A 27 -1.19 14.22 4.02
N LEU A 28 0.06 13.84 3.75
CA LEU A 28 1.20 14.74 3.93
C LEU A 28 1.18 15.87 2.90
N ILE A 29 0.84 15.53 1.66
CA ILE A 29 0.70 16.52 0.59
C ILE A 29 -0.46 17.47 0.92
N GLN A 30 -1.58 16.93 1.36
CA GLN A 30 -2.74 17.74 1.75
C GLN A 30 -2.41 18.71 2.89
N ALA A 31 -1.65 18.25 3.88
CA ALA A 31 -1.22 19.11 4.98
C ALA A 31 -0.38 20.29 4.50
N ARG A 32 0.51 20.05 3.54
CA ARG A 32 1.32 21.12 2.94
C ARG A 32 0.46 22.11 2.16
N LEU A 33 -0.49 21.61 1.41
CA LEU A 33 -1.40 22.47 0.63
C LEU A 33 -2.26 23.34 1.53
N ARG A 34 -2.72 22.80 2.68
CA ARG A 34 -3.48 23.59 3.64
C ARG A 34 -2.67 24.74 4.21
N LYS A 35 -1.36 24.56 4.36
CA LYS A 35 -0.47 25.64 4.82
C LYS A 35 -0.31 26.74 3.76
N VAL A 36 -0.36 26.40 2.49
CA VAL A 36 -0.35 27.39 1.41
C VAL A 36 -1.60 28.26 1.49
N ASP A 37 -2.75 27.65 1.79
CA ASP A 37 -4.00 28.34 2.13
C ASP A 37 -4.49 29.31 1.05
N THR A 38 -4.35 28.91 -0.22
CA THR A 38 -4.96 29.62 -1.33
C THR A 38 -6.20 28.86 -1.79
N PRO A 39 -7.16 29.53 -2.47
CA PRO A 39 -8.32 28.82 -3.01
C PRO A 39 -7.94 27.63 -3.90
N ASP A 40 -6.93 27.78 -4.74
CA ASP A 40 -6.47 26.71 -5.62
C ASP A 40 -5.89 25.54 -4.83
N ALA A 41 -5.07 25.83 -3.80
CA ALA A 41 -4.48 24.80 -2.97
C ALA A 41 -5.56 24.01 -2.21
N LEU A 42 -6.55 24.70 -1.66
CA LEU A 42 -7.65 24.06 -0.94
C LEU A 42 -8.52 23.24 -1.86
N GLN A 43 -8.75 23.68 -3.08
CA GLN A 43 -9.46 22.90 -4.08
C GLN A 43 -8.68 21.63 -4.44
N PHE A 44 -7.37 21.72 -4.51
CA PHE A 44 -6.52 20.56 -4.78
C PHE A 44 -6.60 19.53 -3.64
N VAL A 45 -6.70 20.00 -2.40
CA VAL A 45 -6.92 19.10 -1.25
C VAL A 45 -8.19 18.27 -1.44
N ASP A 46 -9.27 18.91 -1.88
CA ASP A 46 -10.54 18.20 -2.13
C ASP A 46 -10.39 17.17 -3.25
N CYS A 47 -9.67 17.50 -4.30
CA CYS A 47 -9.39 16.55 -5.38
C CYS A 47 -8.59 15.35 -4.86
N LEU A 48 -7.62 15.58 -3.99
CA LEU A 48 -6.82 14.51 -3.42
C LEU A 48 -7.64 13.58 -2.52
N ASP A 49 -8.68 14.09 -1.87
CA ASP A 49 -9.61 13.24 -1.11
C ASP A 49 -10.29 12.21 -2.01
N VAL A 50 -10.72 12.64 -3.19
CA VAL A 50 -11.34 11.74 -4.18
C VAL A 50 -10.33 10.71 -4.68
N ILE A 51 -9.13 11.15 -5.01
CA ILE A 51 -8.07 10.26 -5.49
C ILE A 51 -7.71 9.23 -4.42
N LEU A 52 -7.58 9.66 -3.17
CA LEU A 52 -7.26 8.75 -2.07
C LEU A 52 -8.34 7.68 -1.90
N ARG A 53 -9.61 8.09 -1.94
CA ARG A 53 -10.72 7.15 -1.84
C ARG A 53 -10.69 6.11 -2.94
N ASP A 54 -10.45 6.53 -4.18
CA ASP A 54 -10.37 5.62 -5.31
C ASP A 54 -9.16 4.69 -5.20
N GLU A 55 -8.03 5.22 -4.73
CA GLU A 55 -6.81 4.45 -4.55
C GLU A 55 -6.97 3.37 -3.46
N ILE A 56 -7.69 3.66 -2.38
CA ILE A 56 -8.02 2.65 -1.38
C ILE A 56 -8.71 1.44 -2.02
N GLY A 57 -9.66 1.70 -2.93
CA GLY A 57 -10.35 0.65 -3.67
C GLY A 57 -9.42 -0.18 -4.55
N HIS A 58 -8.51 0.48 -5.26
CA HIS A 58 -7.54 -0.20 -6.11
C HIS A 58 -6.60 -1.09 -5.31
N VAL A 59 -6.08 -0.58 -4.21
CA VAL A 59 -5.19 -1.35 -3.33
C VAL A 59 -5.94 -2.53 -2.71
N ASP A 60 -7.19 -2.33 -2.31
CA ASP A 60 -8.03 -3.39 -1.75
C ASP A 60 -8.20 -4.54 -2.74
N ILE A 61 -8.47 -4.24 -4.00
CA ILE A 61 -8.57 -5.25 -5.05
C ILE A 61 -7.27 -6.03 -5.16
N GLY A 62 -6.13 -5.33 -5.17
CA GLY A 62 -4.83 -5.97 -5.23
C GLY A 62 -4.57 -6.88 -4.03
N ASN A 63 -4.95 -6.45 -2.84
CA ASN A 63 -4.81 -7.25 -1.62
C ASN A 63 -5.66 -8.51 -1.67
N ARG A 64 -6.89 -8.41 -2.17
CA ARG A 64 -7.79 -9.57 -2.29
C ARG A 64 -7.23 -10.59 -3.27
N TRP A 65 -6.75 -10.16 -4.44
CA TRP A 65 -6.15 -11.04 -5.43
C TRP A 65 -4.89 -11.70 -4.90
N TYR A 66 -4.05 -10.95 -4.22
CA TYR A 66 -2.83 -11.50 -3.66
C TYR A 66 -3.12 -12.58 -2.62
N ARG A 67 -4.04 -12.33 -1.69
CA ARG A 67 -4.42 -13.32 -0.68
C ARG A 67 -5.03 -14.55 -1.30
N TRP A 68 -5.88 -14.37 -2.31
CA TRP A 68 -6.49 -15.50 -3.01
C TRP A 68 -5.42 -16.39 -3.66
N LEU A 69 -4.44 -15.75 -4.31
CA LEU A 69 -3.35 -16.50 -4.94
C LEU A 69 -2.50 -17.22 -3.89
N CYS A 70 -2.19 -16.57 -2.78
CA CYS A 70 -1.43 -17.19 -1.69
C CYS A 70 -2.17 -18.40 -1.12
N GLU A 71 -3.46 -18.25 -0.87
CA GLU A 71 -4.28 -19.35 -0.36
C GLU A 71 -4.29 -20.52 -1.32
N ARG A 72 -4.47 -20.23 -2.59
CA ARG A 72 -4.47 -21.26 -3.65
C ARG A 72 -3.15 -22.03 -3.70
N GLU A 73 -2.03 -21.35 -3.49
CA GLU A 73 -0.70 -21.98 -3.56
C GLU A 73 -0.19 -22.45 -2.19
N GLY A 74 -0.99 -22.32 -1.14
CA GLY A 74 -0.60 -22.76 0.19
C GLY A 74 0.51 -21.93 0.82
N LEU A 75 0.57 -20.64 0.51
CA LEU A 75 1.61 -19.74 1.00
C LEU A 75 1.04 -18.80 2.05
N ASP A 76 1.86 -18.48 3.07
CA ASP A 76 1.51 -17.45 4.03
C ASP A 76 1.72 -16.06 3.41
N PRO A 77 0.69 -15.20 3.36
CA PRO A 77 0.80 -13.92 2.67
C PRO A 77 1.91 -13.02 3.23
N VAL A 78 2.11 -12.99 4.53
CA VAL A 78 3.12 -12.11 5.15
C VAL A 78 4.52 -12.62 4.84
N ALA A 79 4.77 -13.90 5.07
CA ALA A 79 6.08 -14.49 4.81
C ALA A 79 6.45 -14.43 3.32
N HIS A 80 5.49 -14.73 2.45
CA HIS A 80 5.71 -14.68 1.01
C HIS A 80 5.97 -13.25 0.53
N TYR A 81 5.22 -12.29 1.06
CA TYR A 81 5.40 -10.88 0.71
C TYR A 81 6.81 -10.41 1.09
N ARG A 82 7.27 -10.77 2.28
CA ARG A 82 8.61 -10.45 2.75
C ARG A 82 9.68 -11.01 1.81
N GLN A 83 9.48 -12.24 1.36
CA GLN A 83 10.38 -12.88 0.40
C GLN A 83 10.42 -12.12 -0.93
N LEU A 84 9.27 -11.70 -1.45
CA LEU A 84 9.17 -10.95 -2.70
C LEU A 84 9.86 -9.59 -2.60
N ILE A 85 9.69 -8.89 -1.49
CA ILE A 85 10.34 -7.60 -1.26
C ILE A 85 11.87 -7.75 -1.37
N ARG A 86 12.43 -8.81 -0.79
CA ARG A 86 13.86 -9.08 -0.88
C ARG A 86 14.27 -9.48 -2.29
N GLN A 87 13.52 -10.38 -2.91
CA GLN A 87 13.86 -10.92 -4.24
C GLN A 87 13.89 -9.84 -5.30
N TYR A 88 12.94 -8.94 -5.29
CA TYR A 88 12.83 -7.87 -6.29
C TYR A 88 13.43 -6.56 -5.83
N GLN A 89 14.05 -6.53 -4.66
CA GLN A 89 14.70 -5.33 -4.11
C GLN A 89 13.74 -4.13 -4.09
N ALA A 90 12.49 -4.40 -3.68
CA ALA A 90 11.48 -3.36 -3.62
C ALA A 90 11.84 -2.30 -2.59
N PRO A 91 11.47 -1.04 -2.81
CA PRO A 91 11.81 0.02 -1.86
C PRO A 91 11.17 -0.23 -0.51
N ARG A 92 11.90 0.08 0.56
CA ARG A 92 11.35 0.06 1.90
C ARG A 92 10.30 1.12 2.06
N LEU A 93 9.21 0.75 2.70
CA LEU A 93 8.19 1.70 3.06
C LEU A 93 8.58 2.37 4.38
N ARG A 94 8.41 3.68 4.44
CA ARG A 94 8.81 4.47 5.59
C ARG A 94 7.60 5.13 6.25
N PRO A 95 7.57 5.16 7.59
CA PRO A 95 6.52 5.90 8.28
C PRO A 95 6.59 7.41 7.96
N PRO A 96 5.50 8.17 8.16
CA PRO A 96 4.25 7.69 8.76
C PRO A 96 3.39 6.92 7.78
N PHE A 97 2.64 5.95 8.29
CA PHE A 97 1.68 5.18 7.51
C PHE A 97 0.27 5.69 7.76
N ASN A 98 -0.53 5.74 6.71
CA ASN A 98 -1.95 6.06 6.84
C ASN A 98 -2.68 4.78 7.26
N THR A 99 -2.65 4.47 8.55
CA THR A 99 -3.19 3.24 9.10
C THR A 99 -4.65 3.05 8.74
N GLN A 100 -5.44 4.12 8.85
CA GLN A 100 -6.88 4.05 8.57
C GLN A 100 -7.14 3.67 7.10
N ALA A 101 -6.45 4.33 6.17
CA ALA A 101 -6.60 4.05 4.75
C ALA A 101 -6.09 2.64 4.41
N ARG A 102 -4.98 2.23 5.00
CA ARG A 102 -4.44 0.88 4.78
C ARG A 102 -5.39 -0.19 5.29
N GLN A 103 -5.98 0.00 6.46
CA GLN A 103 -6.98 -0.93 6.98
C GLN A 103 -8.21 -0.98 6.07
N ALA A 104 -8.67 0.17 5.59
CA ALA A 104 -9.78 0.23 4.64
C ALA A 104 -9.44 -0.47 3.32
N ALA A 105 -8.16 -0.46 2.92
CA ALA A 105 -7.67 -1.16 1.74
C ALA A 105 -7.38 -2.64 2.00
N GLY A 106 -7.69 -3.15 3.18
CA GLY A 106 -7.63 -4.57 3.49
C GLY A 106 -6.33 -5.08 4.09
N PHE A 107 -5.42 -4.20 4.51
CA PHE A 107 -4.23 -4.65 5.24
C PHE A 107 -4.63 -5.15 6.62
N SER A 108 -4.14 -6.33 6.99
CA SER A 108 -4.42 -6.93 8.30
C SER A 108 -3.55 -6.30 9.38
N ALA A 109 -3.92 -6.56 10.66
CA ALA A 109 -3.11 -6.11 11.79
C ALA A 109 -1.70 -6.70 11.72
N GLU A 110 -1.56 -7.96 11.31
CA GLU A 110 -0.25 -8.61 11.16
C GLU A 110 0.58 -7.90 10.09
N GLU A 111 -0.03 -7.57 8.96
CA GLU A 111 0.64 -6.85 7.89
C GLU A 111 1.06 -5.45 8.32
N MET A 112 0.22 -4.76 9.08
CA MET A 112 0.58 -3.45 9.63
C MET A 112 1.73 -3.54 10.63
N SER A 113 1.76 -4.60 11.45
CA SER A 113 2.87 -4.84 12.37
C SER A 113 4.17 -5.08 11.62
N TYR A 114 4.11 -5.83 10.54
CA TYR A 114 5.28 -6.06 9.67
C TYR A 114 5.82 -4.74 9.11
N LEU A 115 4.95 -3.88 8.62
CA LEU A 115 5.37 -2.58 8.09
C LEU A 115 6.04 -1.74 9.17
N ALA A 116 5.47 -1.70 10.37
CA ALA A 116 6.01 -0.92 11.47
C ALA A 116 7.40 -1.40 11.89
N SER A 117 7.62 -2.72 11.92
CA SER A 117 8.90 -3.28 12.36
C SER A 117 9.97 -3.20 11.27
N ASP A 118 9.64 -3.59 10.04
CA ASP A 118 10.61 -3.61 8.95
C ASP A 118 10.84 -2.23 8.33
N GLY A 119 9.86 -1.33 8.44
CA GLY A 119 10.01 0.04 7.97
C GLY A 119 10.99 0.85 8.81
N VAL A 120 11.22 0.46 10.05
CA VAL A 120 12.11 1.15 10.98
C VAL A 120 13.46 0.48 11.09
N SER A 121 13.50 -0.85 11.03
CA SER A 121 14.76 -1.59 11.20
C SER A 121 15.55 -1.56 9.89
N ASP A 122 16.79 -1.26 10.03
CA ASP A 122 17.68 -1.21 8.89
C ASP A 122 18.77 -2.29 8.99
#